data_0b8c061ab18bc9fda3a46ecf3676f5dd
#
_entry.id   0b8c061ab18bc9fda3a46ecf3676f5dd
#
_cell.length_a   1.000
_cell.length_b   1.000
_cell.length_c   1.000
_cell.angle_alpha   90.00
_cell.angle_beta   90.00
_cell.angle_gamma   90.00
#
_symmetry.space_group_name_H-M   'P 1'
#
loop_
_entity.id
_entity.type
_entity.pdbx_description
1 polymer ?
#
loop_
_entity_poly.entity_id
_entity_poly.type
_entity_poly.pdbx_seq_one_letter_code
_entity_poly.pdbx_strand_id
1 'polypeptide(L)'
;MFKKYFGDMGFWRIALKLAFPVAMQNLLTSSFILVDTIMVGQLGDLSLSAVGMAGQFGWFLNMINFGMCSGAAVFISQYWGAKDTAGIRRTYGIAVVSVCLISALFFVIGLLFPEGVVRIFNREPDVVEAGAAYLRIACWSYLATGVNMVFCIVLRSTENVKLPMYVSLVTTVLNAFMDYGLIFGAFGMPEMGIRGAALATVISAWAGPVLILAISAIQRNMLITPIKELFGFNKRSIAEYYEKATPVIINETLWGLGTLLFSVIFANLGYQYYAAVTIFRTFENIAFVFFIGLCNASSIMVGKNVGAGHIKRAVEDSRRFVLFVSLCSVLTGVLIIIFRFQLASVFNLSGSITPETLKLTASLLLVYGIELPVRNLPYILIVGTFRPGGDTKIGMKLDLLSLWLCSVPLTTLAAFVFKLPFIAVFAIMYAAEDYLKAILCVKYYFTYNWLRPVTDQGIKGLEEFYESRRKKPADQ
;
A
#
# COMPACT_ATOMS: atom_id res chain seq x y z
N MET A 1 27.99 11.52 18.49
CA MET A 1 26.54 11.58 18.75
C MET A 1 25.69 11.32 17.49
N PHE A 2 25.92 12.00 16.37
CA PHE A 2 25.17 11.85 15.12
C PHE A 2 25.11 10.40 14.59
N LYS A 3 26.24 9.69 14.49
CA LYS A 3 26.29 8.28 14.03
C LYS A 3 25.45 7.32 14.89
N LYS A 4 25.26 7.59 16.16
CA LYS A 4 24.46 6.75 17.08
C LYS A 4 22.95 6.84 16.76
N TYR A 5 22.47 8.00 16.35
CA TYR A 5 21.03 8.27 16.10
C TYR A 5 20.65 8.09 14.64
N PHE A 6 21.50 8.50 13.70
CA PHE A 6 21.20 8.47 12.27
C PHE A 6 21.91 7.35 11.50
N GLY A 7 22.74 6.53 12.19
CA GLY A 7 23.50 5.48 11.52
C GLY A 7 24.75 5.98 10.79
N ASP A 8 25.46 5.05 10.19
CA ASP A 8 26.61 5.32 9.34
C ASP A 8 26.23 5.27 7.85
N MET A 9 27.17 5.62 6.98
CA MET A 9 26.97 5.56 5.52
C MET A 9 26.66 4.14 5.03
N GLY A 10 27.17 3.10 5.72
CA GLY A 10 26.89 1.71 5.40
C GLY A 10 25.42 1.35 5.60
N PHE A 11 24.81 1.81 6.70
CA PHE A 11 23.39 1.64 6.97
C PHE A 11 22.54 2.29 5.86
N TRP A 12 22.80 3.55 5.54
CA TRP A 12 22.02 4.29 4.54
C TRP A 12 22.19 3.74 3.13
N ARG A 13 23.37 3.25 2.79
CA ARG A 13 23.61 2.58 1.50
C ARG A 13 22.71 1.36 1.35
N ILE A 14 22.54 0.57 2.39
CA ILE A 14 21.64 -0.60 2.39
C ILE A 14 20.18 -0.14 2.36
N ALA A 15 19.80 0.79 3.25
CA ALA A 15 18.44 1.29 3.37
C ALA A 15 17.93 1.91 2.04
N LEU A 16 18.72 2.77 1.41
CA LEU A 16 18.37 3.40 0.13
C LEU A 16 18.37 2.40 -1.04
N LYS A 17 19.28 1.41 -1.02
CA LYS A 17 19.29 0.31 -2.01
C LYS A 17 17.99 -0.50 -1.97
N LEU A 18 17.34 -0.61 -0.81
CA LEU A 18 16.05 -1.26 -0.63
C LEU A 18 14.88 -0.30 -0.89
N ALA A 19 14.94 0.92 -0.37
CA ALA A 19 13.86 1.89 -0.44
C ALA A 19 13.61 2.41 -1.85
N PHE A 20 14.67 2.77 -2.59
CA PHE A 20 14.54 3.42 -3.90
C PHE A 20 13.82 2.55 -4.94
N PRO A 21 14.18 1.25 -5.13
CA PRO A 21 13.45 0.42 -6.08
C PRO A 21 11.97 0.23 -5.72
N VAL A 22 11.65 0.14 -4.43
CA VAL A 22 10.26 0.00 -3.97
C VAL A 22 9.47 1.29 -4.21
N ALA A 23 10.06 2.46 -3.90
CA ALA A 23 9.45 3.75 -4.20
C ALA A 23 9.23 3.92 -5.71
N MET A 24 10.23 3.60 -6.53
CA MET A 24 10.12 3.68 -7.99
C MET A 24 9.03 2.74 -8.53
N GLN A 25 8.92 1.52 -8.00
CA GLN A 25 7.85 0.59 -8.39
C GLN A 25 6.46 1.16 -8.07
N ASN A 26 6.26 1.77 -6.89
CA ASN A 26 4.98 2.40 -6.55
C ASN A 26 4.69 3.62 -7.44
N LEU A 27 5.71 4.42 -7.76
CA LEU A 27 5.56 5.54 -8.70
C LEU A 27 5.12 5.06 -10.09
N LEU A 28 5.75 4.01 -10.60
CA LEU A 28 5.38 3.39 -11.89
C LEU A 28 3.94 2.88 -11.87
N THR A 29 3.51 2.22 -10.78
CA THR A 29 2.13 1.76 -10.63
C THR A 29 1.13 2.93 -10.62
N SER A 30 1.46 4.03 -9.92
CA SER A 30 0.61 5.22 -9.90
C SER A 30 0.56 5.90 -11.28
N SER A 31 1.69 5.94 -11.99
CA SER A 31 1.76 6.47 -13.37
C SER A 31 0.94 5.63 -14.36
N PHE A 32 0.96 4.30 -14.21
CA PHE A 32 0.13 3.37 -14.98
C PHE A 32 -1.35 3.73 -14.85
N ILE A 33 -1.86 3.84 -13.62
CA ILE A 33 -3.28 4.19 -13.35
C ILE A 33 -3.64 5.55 -13.96
N LEU A 34 -2.73 6.52 -13.89
CA LEU A 34 -2.96 7.86 -14.46
C LEU A 34 -3.06 7.81 -15.99
N VAL A 35 -2.14 7.10 -16.66
CA VAL A 35 -2.13 6.97 -18.13
C VAL A 35 -3.38 6.27 -18.63
N ASP A 36 -3.76 5.14 -18.02
CA ASP A 36 -4.97 4.40 -18.33
C ASP A 36 -6.23 5.28 -18.16
N THR A 37 -6.32 6.01 -17.05
CA THR A 37 -7.43 6.94 -16.79
C THR A 37 -7.53 8.05 -17.85
N ILE A 38 -6.39 8.62 -18.28
CA ILE A 38 -6.36 9.65 -19.32
C ILE A 38 -6.81 9.08 -20.68
N MET A 39 -6.36 7.87 -21.04
CA MET A 39 -6.73 7.23 -22.31
C MET A 39 -8.21 6.87 -22.35
N VAL A 40 -8.72 6.24 -21.28
CA VAL A 40 -10.16 5.94 -21.16
C VAL A 40 -11.01 7.22 -21.13
N GLY A 41 -10.53 8.28 -20.52
CA GLY A 41 -11.22 9.58 -20.49
C GLY A 41 -11.44 10.20 -21.87
N GLN A 42 -10.58 9.89 -22.85
CA GLN A 42 -10.78 10.35 -24.23
C GLN A 42 -11.97 9.67 -24.94
N LEU A 43 -12.47 8.54 -24.41
CA LEU A 43 -13.68 7.87 -24.90
C LEU A 43 -14.98 8.50 -24.38
N GLY A 44 -14.89 9.53 -23.54
CA GLY A 44 -16.01 10.28 -22.97
C GLY A 44 -16.39 9.86 -21.55
N ASP A 45 -17.28 10.66 -20.95
CA ASP A 45 -17.67 10.58 -19.54
C ASP A 45 -18.32 9.24 -19.16
N LEU A 46 -19.14 8.68 -20.06
CA LEU A 46 -19.78 7.38 -19.86
C LEU A 46 -18.72 6.27 -19.65
N SER A 47 -17.74 6.23 -20.54
CA SER A 47 -16.65 5.24 -20.52
C SER A 47 -15.81 5.38 -19.27
N LEU A 48 -15.45 6.60 -18.91
CA LEU A 48 -14.65 6.91 -17.71
C LEU A 48 -15.41 6.50 -16.43
N SER A 49 -16.70 6.82 -16.34
CA SER A 49 -17.56 6.42 -15.22
C SER A 49 -17.68 4.91 -15.10
N ALA A 50 -17.97 4.22 -16.22
CA ALA A 50 -18.13 2.78 -16.27
C ALA A 50 -16.87 2.03 -15.83
N VAL A 51 -15.70 2.41 -16.36
CA VAL A 51 -14.40 1.83 -15.98
C VAL A 51 -14.05 2.15 -14.51
N GLY A 52 -14.32 3.39 -14.07
CA GLY A 52 -14.10 3.79 -12.68
C GLY A 52 -14.93 2.96 -11.69
N MET A 53 -16.22 2.75 -11.96
CA MET A 53 -17.11 1.96 -11.10
C MET A 53 -16.72 0.47 -11.09
N ALA A 54 -16.46 -0.12 -12.27
CA ALA A 54 -15.99 -1.50 -12.38
C ALA A 54 -14.64 -1.70 -11.68
N GLY A 55 -13.74 -0.70 -11.74
CA GLY A 55 -12.42 -0.70 -11.10
C GLY A 55 -12.46 -0.77 -9.58
N GLN A 56 -13.53 -0.26 -8.92
CA GLN A 56 -13.69 -0.33 -7.46
C GLN A 56 -13.71 -1.78 -6.95
N PHE A 57 -14.28 -2.70 -7.72
CA PHE A 57 -14.31 -4.11 -7.36
C PHE A 57 -12.89 -4.73 -7.34
N GLY A 58 -12.08 -4.44 -8.36
CA GLY A 58 -10.68 -4.85 -8.41
C GLY A 58 -9.82 -4.17 -7.33
N TRP A 59 -10.10 -2.89 -7.04
CA TRP A 59 -9.41 -2.18 -5.95
C TRP A 59 -9.68 -2.83 -4.59
N PHE A 60 -10.92 -3.23 -4.31
CA PHE A 60 -11.26 -3.93 -3.07
C PHE A 60 -10.54 -5.27 -2.94
N LEU A 61 -10.47 -6.06 -4.02
CA LEU A 61 -9.65 -7.28 -4.08
C LEU A 61 -8.17 -6.99 -3.77
N ASN A 62 -7.62 -5.91 -4.34
CA ASN A 62 -6.23 -5.53 -4.10
C ASN A 62 -5.95 -5.20 -2.61
N MET A 63 -6.90 -4.60 -1.88
CA MET A 63 -6.77 -4.36 -0.44
C MET A 63 -6.66 -5.67 0.35
N ILE A 64 -7.51 -6.65 0.02
CA ILE A 64 -7.48 -7.98 0.65
C ILE A 64 -6.15 -8.70 0.34
N ASN A 65 -5.73 -8.71 -0.93
CA ASN A 65 -4.47 -9.31 -1.36
C ASN A 65 -3.27 -8.64 -0.70
N PHE A 66 -3.28 -7.30 -0.57
CA PHE A 66 -2.24 -6.56 0.12
C PHE A 66 -2.13 -6.96 1.60
N GLY A 67 -3.26 -7.13 2.29
CA GLY A 67 -3.30 -7.62 3.66
C GLY A 67 -2.68 -9.01 3.80
N MET A 68 -3.03 -9.95 2.90
CA MET A 68 -2.46 -11.30 2.86
C MET A 68 -0.95 -11.27 2.61
N CYS A 69 -0.50 -10.52 1.62
CA CYS A 69 0.91 -10.39 1.27
C CYS A 69 1.72 -9.70 2.38
N SER A 70 1.17 -8.69 3.03
CA SER A 70 1.81 -8.02 4.17
C SER A 70 1.95 -8.96 5.37
N GLY A 71 0.96 -9.84 5.61
CA GLY A 71 1.08 -10.92 6.58
C GLY A 71 2.22 -11.90 6.24
N ALA A 72 2.34 -12.30 4.96
CA ALA A 72 3.45 -13.15 4.50
C ALA A 72 4.81 -12.49 4.69
N ALA A 73 4.91 -11.17 4.47
CA ALA A 73 6.16 -10.42 4.61
C ALA A 73 6.76 -10.52 6.03
N VAL A 74 5.91 -10.59 7.06
CA VAL A 74 6.35 -10.76 8.46
C VAL A 74 7.16 -12.03 8.63
N PHE A 75 6.64 -13.15 8.13
CA PHE A 75 7.31 -14.44 8.22
C PHE A 75 8.54 -14.52 7.31
N ILE A 76 8.38 -14.12 6.04
CA ILE A 76 9.44 -14.27 5.03
C ILE A 76 10.67 -13.44 5.42
N SER A 77 10.50 -12.19 5.89
CA SER A 77 11.62 -11.35 6.31
C SER A 77 12.36 -11.92 7.54
N GLN A 78 11.63 -12.48 8.49
CA GLN A 78 12.22 -13.09 9.67
C GLN A 78 12.90 -14.43 9.34
N TYR A 79 12.27 -15.31 8.56
CA TYR A 79 12.89 -16.55 8.08
C TYR A 79 14.13 -16.29 7.20
N TRP A 80 14.10 -15.21 6.40
CA TRP A 80 15.27 -14.75 5.65
C TRP A 80 16.44 -14.40 6.57
N GLY A 81 16.15 -13.72 7.67
CA GLY A 81 17.14 -13.40 8.71
C GLY A 81 17.73 -14.64 9.38
N ALA A 82 16.89 -15.64 9.70
CA ALA A 82 17.27 -16.90 10.30
C ALA A 82 17.88 -17.90 9.30
N LYS A 83 17.90 -17.57 8.00
CA LYS A 83 18.31 -18.47 6.89
C LYS A 83 17.44 -19.74 6.80
N ASP A 84 16.21 -19.69 7.28
CA ASP A 84 15.24 -20.78 7.18
C ASP A 84 14.51 -20.72 5.83
N THR A 85 15.11 -21.35 4.83
CA THR A 85 14.55 -21.44 3.48
C THR A 85 13.26 -22.28 3.42
N ALA A 86 13.13 -23.27 4.31
CA ALA A 86 11.94 -24.12 4.38
C ALA A 86 10.73 -23.32 4.91
N GLY A 87 10.95 -22.48 5.93
CA GLY A 87 9.93 -21.55 6.45
C GLY A 87 9.47 -20.56 5.38
N ILE A 88 10.41 -20.00 4.59
CA ILE A 88 10.07 -19.10 3.46
C ILE A 88 9.19 -19.83 2.45
N ARG A 89 9.58 -21.03 1.99
CA ARG A 89 8.85 -21.80 0.98
C ARG A 89 7.44 -22.16 1.44
N ARG A 90 7.27 -22.60 2.69
CA ARG A 90 5.95 -22.87 3.28
C ARG A 90 5.07 -21.63 3.32
N THR A 91 5.59 -20.51 3.80
CA THR A 91 4.84 -19.23 3.87
C THR A 91 4.47 -18.73 2.47
N TYR A 92 5.39 -18.83 1.53
CA TYR A 92 5.15 -18.51 0.13
C TYR A 92 4.02 -19.35 -0.44
N GLY A 93 4.02 -20.67 -0.21
CA GLY A 93 2.95 -21.56 -0.67
C GLY A 93 1.58 -21.22 -0.08
N ILE A 94 1.51 -20.95 1.23
CA ILE A 94 0.26 -20.51 1.88
C ILE A 94 -0.23 -19.19 1.27
N ALA A 95 0.66 -18.22 1.06
CA ALA A 95 0.29 -16.93 0.48
C ALA A 95 -0.23 -17.07 -0.96
N VAL A 96 0.43 -17.89 -1.81
CA VAL A 96 -0.04 -18.15 -3.18
C VAL A 96 -1.43 -18.77 -3.17
N VAL A 97 -1.65 -19.83 -2.38
CA VAL A 97 -2.95 -20.51 -2.31
C VAL A 97 -4.03 -19.55 -1.83
N SER A 98 -3.76 -18.78 -0.77
CA SER A 98 -4.71 -17.83 -0.19
C SER A 98 -5.13 -16.76 -1.19
N VAL A 99 -4.14 -16.15 -1.85
CA VAL A 99 -4.38 -15.10 -2.86
C VAL A 99 -5.07 -15.68 -4.10
N CYS A 100 -4.69 -16.88 -4.55
CA CYS A 100 -5.37 -17.53 -5.66
C CYS A 100 -6.83 -17.83 -5.36
N LEU A 101 -7.15 -18.32 -4.16
CA LEU A 101 -8.53 -18.61 -3.76
C LEU A 101 -9.41 -17.36 -3.75
N ILE A 102 -8.94 -16.27 -3.13
CA ILE A 102 -9.73 -15.03 -3.08
C ILE A 102 -9.83 -14.38 -4.47
N SER A 103 -8.74 -14.37 -5.24
CA SER A 103 -8.75 -13.83 -6.60
C SER A 103 -9.65 -14.65 -7.54
N ALA A 104 -9.68 -15.98 -7.39
CA ALA A 104 -10.61 -16.85 -8.12
C ALA A 104 -12.07 -16.59 -7.74
N LEU A 105 -12.37 -16.35 -6.46
CA LEU A 105 -13.71 -15.96 -6.01
C LEU A 105 -14.15 -14.66 -6.69
N PHE A 106 -13.30 -13.62 -6.67
CA PHE A 106 -13.61 -12.35 -7.33
C PHE A 106 -13.69 -12.47 -8.84
N PHE A 107 -12.86 -13.32 -9.45
CA PHE A 107 -12.94 -13.64 -10.87
C PHE A 107 -14.30 -14.25 -11.24
N VAL A 108 -14.76 -15.26 -10.48
CA VAL A 108 -16.04 -15.92 -10.72
C VAL A 108 -17.20 -14.93 -10.56
N ILE A 109 -17.19 -14.10 -9.52
CA ILE A 109 -18.22 -13.06 -9.30
C ILE A 109 -18.20 -12.05 -10.45
N GLY A 110 -17.03 -11.53 -10.83
CA GLY A 110 -16.89 -10.56 -11.92
C GLY A 110 -17.28 -11.11 -13.30
N LEU A 111 -17.10 -12.42 -13.52
CA LEU A 111 -17.45 -13.07 -14.76
C LEU A 111 -18.95 -13.38 -14.85
N LEU A 112 -19.54 -13.93 -13.77
CA LEU A 112 -20.93 -14.42 -13.76
C LEU A 112 -21.94 -13.31 -13.44
N PHE A 113 -21.58 -12.35 -12.59
CA PHE A 113 -22.48 -11.32 -12.08
C PHE A 113 -21.94 -9.89 -12.30
N PRO A 114 -21.36 -9.53 -13.46
CA PRO A 114 -20.72 -8.23 -13.64
C PRO A 114 -21.68 -7.06 -13.51
N GLU A 115 -22.90 -7.20 -14.03
CA GLU A 115 -23.95 -6.17 -13.91
C GLU A 115 -24.36 -5.95 -12.43
N GLY A 116 -24.49 -7.04 -11.66
CA GLY A 116 -24.82 -6.96 -10.24
C GLY A 116 -23.73 -6.22 -9.45
N VAL A 117 -22.46 -6.46 -9.78
CA VAL A 117 -21.31 -5.77 -9.17
C VAL A 117 -21.35 -4.27 -9.49
N VAL A 118 -21.52 -3.90 -10.76
CA VAL A 118 -21.53 -2.48 -11.17
C VAL A 118 -22.76 -1.76 -10.60
N ARG A 119 -23.91 -2.40 -10.50
CA ARG A 119 -25.15 -1.86 -9.90
C ARG A 119 -25.01 -1.47 -8.42
N ILE A 120 -24.05 -2.05 -7.70
CA ILE A 120 -23.76 -1.63 -6.32
C ILE A 120 -23.28 -0.17 -6.27
N PHE A 121 -22.55 0.27 -7.32
CA PHE A 121 -21.93 1.58 -7.40
C PHE A 121 -22.74 2.59 -8.21
N ASN A 122 -23.42 2.13 -9.28
CA ASN A 122 -24.24 3.00 -10.13
C ASN A 122 -25.44 2.21 -10.70
N ARG A 123 -26.61 2.88 -10.84
CA ARG A 123 -27.84 2.27 -11.32
C ARG A 123 -28.24 2.72 -12.73
N GLU A 124 -27.50 3.60 -13.35
CA GLU A 124 -27.75 4.06 -14.73
C GLU A 124 -27.49 2.91 -15.70
N PRO A 125 -28.49 2.54 -16.55
CA PRO A 125 -28.41 1.37 -17.40
C PRO A 125 -27.18 1.35 -18.33
N ASP A 126 -26.87 2.50 -18.95
CA ASP A 126 -25.77 2.64 -19.90
C ASP A 126 -24.40 2.44 -19.22
N VAL A 127 -24.25 2.98 -17.99
CA VAL A 127 -23.04 2.81 -17.17
C VAL A 127 -22.89 1.36 -16.71
N VAL A 128 -24.01 0.72 -16.35
CA VAL A 128 -24.01 -0.68 -15.92
C VAL A 128 -23.62 -1.59 -17.08
N GLU A 129 -24.17 -1.40 -18.29
CA GLU A 129 -23.85 -2.20 -19.47
C GLU A 129 -22.36 -2.05 -19.85
N ALA A 130 -21.88 -0.80 -19.96
CA ALA A 130 -20.48 -0.51 -20.30
C ALA A 130 -19.51 -1.05 -19.24
N GLY A 131 -19.82 -0.84 -17.95
CA GLY A 131 -19.02 -1.33 -16.84
C GLY A 131 -19.00 -2.85 -16.74
N ALA A 132 -20.11 -3.52 -17.00
CA ALA A 132 -20.18 -4.97 -17.04
C ALA A 132 -19.37 -5.55 -18.21
N ALA A 133 -19.41 -4.91 -19.38
CA ALA A 133 -18.59 -5.31 -20.52
C ALA A 133 -17.08 -5.18 -20.23
N TYR A 134 -16.67 -4.13 -19.55
CA TYR A 134 -15.30 -3.95 -19.06
C TYR A 134 -14.94 -5.02 -18.03
N LEU A 135 -15.76 -5.21 -16.99
CA LEU A 135 -15.47 -6.10 -15.87
C LEU A 135 -15.33 -7.57 -16.30
N ARG A 136 -16.17 -8.03 -17.24
CA ARG A 136 -16.08 -9.40 -17.80
C ARG A 136 -14.71 -9.72 -18.39
N ILE A 137 -14.02 -8.72 -18.93
CA ILE A 137 -12.66 -8.88 -19.47
C ILE A 137 -11.64 -8.63 -18.35
N ALA A 138 -11.76 -7.52 -17.63
CA ALA A 138 -10.78 -7.10 -16.61
C ALA A 138 -10.62 -8.13 -15.49
N CYS A 139 -11.65 -8.88 -15.10
CA CYS A 139 -11.56 -9.90 -14.04
C CYS A 139 -10.52 -10.99 -14.33
N TRP A 140 -10.16 -11.25 -15.60
CA TRP A 140 -9.08 -12.18 -15.98
C TRP A 140 -7.70 -11.73 -15.49
N SER A 141 -7.53 -10.44 -15.16
CA SER A 141 -6.30 -9.92 -14.57
C SER A 141 -6.17 -10.25 -13.08
N TYR A 142 -7.25 -10.56 -12.36
CA TYR A 142 -7.26 -10.64 -10.90
C TYR A 142 -6.32 -11.70 -10.34
N LEU A 143 -6.32 -12.89 -10.95
CA LEU A 143 -5.42 -13.96 -10.56
C LEU A 143 -3.96 -13.59 -10.80
N ALA A 144 -3.68 -13.03 -11.97
CA ALA A 144 -2.32 -12.60 -12.34
C ALA A 144 -1.80 -11.51 -11.40
N THR A 145 -2.63 -10.51 -11.09
CA THR A 145 -2.29 -9.40 -10.17
C THR A 145 -2.00 -9.92 -8.77
N GLY A 146 -2.85 -10.82 -8.26
CA GLY A 146 -2.65 -11.43 -6.95
C GLY A 146 -1.35 -12.24 -6.86
N VAL A 147 -1.10 -13.12 -7.82
CA VAL A 147 0.14 -13.91 -7.89
C VAL A 147 1.37 -13.00 -8.03
N ASN A 148 1.29 -11.97 -8.87
CA ASN A 148 2.36 -10.98 -9.02
C ASN A 148 2.69 -10.27 -7.70
N MET A 149 1.65 -9.94 -6.90
CA MET A 149 1.83 -9.32 -5.59
C MET A 149 2.56 -10.25 -4.61
N VAL A 150 2.25 -11.55 -4.59
CA VAL A 150 2.97 -12.54 -3.79
C VAL A 150 4.43 -12.66 -4.24
N PHE A 151 4.70 -12.72 -5.54
CA PHE A 151 6.07 -12.77 -6.06
C PHE A 151 6.88 -11.53 -5.67
N CYS A 152 6.28 -10.35 -5.79
CA CYS A 152 6.91 -9.11 -5.37
C CYS A 152 7.25 -9.11 -3.89
N ILE A 153 6.35 -9.59 -3.01
CA ILE A 153 6.60 -9.57 -1.57
C ILE A 153 7.68 -10.59 -1.18
N VAL A 154 7.70 -11.79 -1.78
CA VAL A 154 8.76 -12.78 -1.56
C VAL A 154 10.12 -12.21 -1.96
N LEU A 155 10.22 -11.61 -3.15
CA LEU A 155 11.46 -11.01 -3.65
C LEU A 155 11.91 -9.83 -2.79
N ARG A 156 11.00 -8.93 -2.42
CA ARG A 156 11.33 -7.78 -1.55
C ARG A 156 11.81 -8.24 -0.17
N SER A 157 11.09 -9.18 0.45
CA SER A 157 11.43 -9.71 1.79
C SER A 157 12.75 -10.49 1.81
N THR A 158 13.20 -10.98 0.65
CA THR A 158 14.51 -11.62 0.45
C THR A 158 15.56 -10.68 -0.17
N GLU A 159 15.35 -9.36 -0.03
CA GLU A 159 16.26 -8.29 -0.46
C GLU A 159 16.46 -8.16 -1.99
N ASN A 160 15.73 -8.92 -2.81
CA ASN A 160 15.73 -8.78 -4.28
C ASN A 160 14.68 -7.77 -4.76
N VAL A 161 14.86 -6.49 -4.42
CA VAL A 161 13.89 -5.42 -4.71
C VAL A 161 13.97 -4.89 -6.15
N LYS A 162 15.06 -5.15 -6.87
CA LYS A 162 15.26 -4.62 -8.22
C LYS A 162 14.43 -5.34 -9.28
N LEU A 163 14.29 -6.66 -9.15
CA LEU A 163 13.56 -7.45 -10.14
C LEU A 163 12.08 -7.01 -10.25
N PRO A 164 11.32 -6.89 -9.13
CA PRO A 164 9.96 -6.33 -9.20
C PRO A 164 9.89 -4.95 -9.83
N MET A 165 10.85 -4.06 -9.54
CA MET A 165 10.89 -2.71 -10.11
C MET A 165 11.06 -2.74 -11.64
N TYR A 166 12.03 -3.52 -12.16
CA TYR A 166 12.26 -3.59 -13.62
C TYR A 166 11.06 -4.23 -14.34
N VAL A 167 10.48 -5.28 -13.77
CA VAL A 167 9.28 -5.90 -14.35
C VAL A 167 8.10 -4.92 -14.34
N SER A 168 7.91 -4.16 -13.25
CA SER A 168 6.86 -3.12 -13.22
C SER A 168 7.08 -2.05 -14.30
N LEU A 169 8.33 -1.65 -14.58
CA LEU A 169 8.62 -0.72 -15.66
C LEU A 169 8.19 -1.30 -17.02
N VAL A 170 8.58 -2.55 -17.29
CA VAL A 170 8.23 -3.22 -18.56
C VAL A 170 6.72 -3.37 -18.71
N THR A 171 6.03 -3.81 -17.66
CA THR A 171 4.56 -4.00 -17.71
C THR A 171 3.80 -2.69 -17.81
N THR A 172 4.30 -1.60 -17.21
CA THR A 172 3.72 -0.25 -17.35
C THR A 172 3.84 0.24 -18.80
N VAL A 173 5.01 0.10 -19.40
CA VAL A 173 5.22 0.49 -20.82
C VAL A 173 4.39 -0.39 -21.74
N LEU A 174 4.35 -1.71 -21.49
CA LEU A 174 3.52 -2.64 -22.26
C LEU A 174 2.03 -2.28 -22.18
N ASN A 175 1.54 -1.96 -21.00
CA ASN A 175 0.14 -1.55 -20.84
C ASN A 175 -0.16 -0.27 -21.62
N ALA A 176 0.65 0.79 -21.45
CA ALA A 176 0.43 2.05 -22.17
C ALA A 176 0.44 1.85 -23.70
N PHE A 177 1.33 0.98 -24.21
CA PHE A 177 1.38 0.62 -25.62
C PHE A 177 0.12 -0.13 -26.07
N MET A 178 -0.31 -1.14 -25.29
CA MET A 178 -1.51 -1.93 -25.58
C MET A 178 -2.78 -1.09 -25.46
N ASP A 179 -2.88 -0.21 -24.44
CA ASP A 179 -4.01 0.70 -24.26
C ASP A 179 -4.16 1.59 -25.51
N TYR A 180 -3.08 2.24 -25.94
CA TYR A 180 -3.13 3.10 -27.11
C TYR A 180 -3.52 2.33 -28.38
N GLY A 181 -2.97 1.12 -28.55
CA GLY A 181 -3.29 0.26 -29.68
C GLY A 181 -4.71 -0.24 -29.72
N LEU A 182 -5.21 -0.79 -28.58
CA LEU A 182 -6.50 -1.46 -28.51
C LEU A 182 -7.67 -0.50 -28.25
N ILE A 183 -7.42 0.64 -27.60
CA ILE A 183 -8.48 1.65 -27.38
C ILE A 183 -8.78 2.38 -28.69
N PHE A 184 -7.73 2.83 -29.42
CA PHE A 184 -7.86 3.72 -30.58
C PHE A 184 -7.62 3.06 -31.94
N GLY A 185 -7.36 1.75 -31.98
CA GLY A 185 -7.08 1.04 -33.23
C GLY A 185 -5.71 1.39 -33.86
N ALA A 186 -4.76 1.88 -33.05
CA ALA A 186 -3.43 2.22 -33.54
C ALA A 186 -2.57 0.98 -33.79
N PHE A 187 -1.48 1.14 -34.55
CA PHE A 187 -0.52 0.07 -34.89
C PHE A 187 -1.12 -1.15 -35.61
N GLY A 188 -2.28 -0.98 -36.28
CA GLY A 188 -2.97 -2.08 -36.95
C GLY A 188 -3.76 -3.01 -36.03
N MET A 189 -3.93 -2.61 -34.75
CA MET A 189 -4.79 -3.31 -33.79
C MET A 189 -6.26 -2.93 -34.00
N PRO A 190 -7.22 -3.81 -33.63
CA PRO A 190 -8.63 -3.46 -33.68
C PRO A 190 -8.99 -2.37 -32.66
N GLU A 191 -9.82 -1.41 -33.08
CA GLU A 191 -10.39 -0.42 -32.17
C GLU A 191 -11.48 -1.09 -31.31
N MET A 192 -11.25 -1.18 -30.01
CA MET A 192 -12.13 -1.87 -29.05
C MET A 192 -12.67 -0.96 -27.94
N GLY A 193 -12.24 0.31 -27.88
CA GLY A 193 -12.66 1.26 -26.85
C GLY A 193 -12.37 0.74 -25.43
N ILE A 194 -13.38 0.78 -24.54
CA ILE A 194 -13.23 0.33 -23.13
C ILE A 194 -12.90 -1.16 -22.99
N ARG A 195 -13.34 -2.01 -23.94
CA ARG A 195 -12.94 -3.43 -23.96
C ARG A 195 -11.47 -3.59 -24.28
N GLY A 196 -10.91 -2.69 -25.10
CA GLY A 196 -9.49 -2.61 -25.40
C GLY A 196 -8.67 -2.29 -24.17
N ALA A 197 -9.09 -1.31 -23.37
CA ALA A 197 -8.45 -0.98 -22.08
C ALA A 197 -8.46 -2.18 -21.12
N ALA A 198 -9.59 -2.88 -20.99
CA ALA A 198 -9.68 -4.09 -20.17
C ALA A 198 -8.71 -5.19 -20.66
N LEU A 199 -8.61 -5.42 -21.96
CA LEU A 199 -7.74 -6.42 -22.55
C LEU A 199 -6.25 -6.06 -22.37
N ALA A 200 -5.89 -4.81 -22.57
CA ALA A 200 -4.53 -4.30 -22.32
C ALA A 200 -4.11 -4.51 -20.87
N THR A 201 -5.01 -4.22 -19.92
CA THR A 201 -4.82 -4.49 -18.48
C THR A 201 -4.61 -5.99 -18.23
N VAL A 202 -5.38 -6.87 -18.84
CA VAL A 202 -5.21 -8.33 -18.69
C VAL A 202 -3.84 -8.79 -19.23
N ILE A 203 -3.46 -8.35 -20.43
CA ILE A 203 -2.18 -8.74 -21.06
C ILE A 203 -1.01 -8.30 -20.18
N SER A 204 -1.01 -7.05 -19.73
CA SER A 204 0.07 -6.50 -18.89
C SER A 204 0.11 -7.14 -17.51
N ALA A 205 -1.06 -7.45 -16.92
CA ALA A 205 -1.13 -8.13 -15.62
C ALA A 205 -0.55 -9.54 -15.68
N TRP A 206 -0.78 -10.31 -16.76
CA TRP A 206 -0.19 -11.64 -16.94
C TRP A 206 1.29 -11.58 -17.32
N ALA A 207 1.73 -10.55 -18.05
CA ALA A 207 3.15 -10.36 -18.36
C ALA A 207 4.00 -10.22 -17.09
N GLY A 208 3.47 -9.61 -16.02
CA GLY A 208 4.17 -9.42 -14.75
C GLY A 208 4.69 -10.71 -14.13
N PRO A 209 3.82 -11.63 -13.67
CA PRO A 209 4.25 -12.89 -13.06
C PRO A 209 5.05 -13.79 -14.02
N VAL A 210 4.75 -13.79 -15.30
CA VAL A 210 5.49 -14.55 -16.31
C VAL A 210 6.93 -14.05 -16.41
N LEU A 211 7.16 -12.74 -16.53
CA LEU A 211 8.49 -12.15 -16.59
C LEU A 211 9.25 -12.36 -15.27
N ILE A 212 8.59 -12.17 -14.13
CA ILE A 212 9.22 -12.43 -12.83
C ILE A 212 9.69 -13.89 -12.74
N LEU A 213 8.84 -14.87 -13.09
CA LEU A 213 9.21 -16.28 -13.04
C LEU A 213 10.34 -16.62 -14.03
N ALA A 214 10.26 -16.12 -15.27
CA ALA A 214 11.30 -16.37 -16.27
C ALA A 214 12.68 -15.84 -15.83
N ILE A 215 12.72 -14.59 -15.33
CA ILE A 215 13.97 -14.00 -14.84
C ILE A 215 14.43 -14.71 -13.54
N SER A 216 13.50 -15.06 -12.66
CA SER A 216 13.80 -15.80 -11.42
C SER A 216 14.39 -17.18 -11.70
N ALA A 217 13.94 -17.86 -12.76
CA ALA A 217 14.50 -19.13 -13.20
C ALA A 217 15.96 -18.98 -13.65
N ILE A 218 16.28 -17.91 -14.38
CA ILE A 218 17.66 -17.59 -14.81
C ILE A 218 18.52 -17.26 -13.59
N GLN A 219 17.99 -16.45 -12.65
CA GLN A 219 18.71 -16.02 -11.44
C GLN A 219 18.77 -17.10 -10.35
N ARG A 220 18.00 -18.17 -10.48
CA ARG A 220 17.84 -19.24 -9.47
C ARG A 220 17.55 -18.69 -8.06
N ASN A 221 16.68 -17.68 -7.97
CA ASN A 221 16.32 -17.05 -6.69
C ASN A 221 15.24 -17.86 -5.92
N MET A 222 14.82 -17.33 -4.75
CA MET A 222 13.89 -18.01 -3.83
C MET A 222 12.50 -18.32 -4.40
N LEU A 223 12.07 -17.65 -5.48
CA LEU A 223 10.78 -17.96 -6.13
C LEU A 223 10.79 -19.32 -6.83
N ILE A 224 11.96 -19.77 -7.28
CA ILE A 224 12.10 -21.08 -7.95
C ILE A 224 12.22 -22.16 -6.88
N THR A 225 11.07 -22.64 -6.47
CA THR A 225 10.92 -23.63 -5.41
C THR A 225 10.23 -24.86 -5.98
N PRO A 226 10.71 -26.10 -5.66
CA PRO A 226 10.02 -27.33 -6.05
C PRO A 226 8.57 -27.33 -5.53
N ILE A 227 7.61 -27.71 -6.40
CA ILE A 227 6.18 -27.72 -6.08
C ILE A 227 5.87 -28.48 -4.78
N LYS A 228 6.55 -29.60 -4.54
CA LYS A 228 6.38 -30.39 -3.32
C LYS A 228 6.73 -29.61 -2.04
N GLU A 229 7.73 -28.75 -2.10
CA GLU A 229 8.15 -27.93 -0.95
C GLU A 229 7.24 -26.69 -0.77
N LEU A 230 6.70 -26.19 -1.87
CA LEU A 230 5.74 -25.08 -1.87
C LEU A 230 4.44 -25.47 -1.16
N PHE A 231 3.95 -26.70 -1.37
CA PHE A 231 2.74 -27.22 -0.75
C PHE A 231 3.03 -28.08 0.51
N GLY A 232 4.26 -28.06 1.03
CA GLY A 232 4.69 -28.79 2.24
C GLY A 232 4.21 -28.15 3.56
N PHE A 233 3.16 -27.34 3.56
CA PHE A 233 2.59 -26.72 4.76
C PHE A 233 1.51 -27.62 5.40
N ASN A 234 1.38 -27.53 6.71
CA ASN A 234 0.39 -28.27 7.50
C ASN A 234 -0.65 -27.29 8.12
N LYS A 235 -1.69 -27.84 8.78
CA LYS A 235 -2.74 -27.04 9.43
C LYS A 235 -2.19 -26.03 10.44
N ARG A 236 -1.12 -26.39 11.16
CA ARG A 236 -0.47 -25.51 12.14
C ARG A 236 0.17 -24.31 11.46
N SER A 237 0.92 -24.53 10.37
CA SER A 237 1.54 -23.44 9.60
C SER A 237 0.50 -22.48 9.02
N ILE A 238 -0.66 -23.01 8.57
CA ILE A 238 -1.78 -22.18 8.09
C ILE A 238 -2.34 -21.34 9.24
N ALA A 239 -2.57 -21.94 10.42
CA ALA A 239 -3.09 -21.22 11.58
C ALA A 239 -2.14 -20.12 12.06
N GLU A 240 -0.84 -20.39 12.14
CA GLU A 240 0.19 -19.43 12.49
C GLU A 240 0.25 -18.27 11.48
N TYR A 241 0.17 -18.59 10.19
CA TYR A 241 0.10 -17.57 9.13
C TYR A 241 -1.11 -16.65 9.29
N TYR A 242 -2.32 -17.21 9.41
CA TYR A 242 -3.52 -16.41 9.53
C TYR A 242 -3.63 -15.67 10.86
N GLU A 243 -2.99 -16.14 11.93
CA GLU A 243 -2.90 -15.39 13.19
C GLU A 243 -2.24 -14.01 12.99
N LYS A 244 -1.25 -13.93 12.08
CA LYS A 244 -0.56 -12.66 11.76
C LYS A 244 -1.19 -11.94 10.58
N ALA A 245 -1.67 -12.67 9.57
CA ALA A 245 -2.23 -12.08 8.34
C ALA A 245 -3.64 -11.52 8.55
N THR A 246 -4.51 -12.20 9.30
CA THR A 246 -5.91 -11.76 9.51
C THR A 246 -6.01 -10.35 10.11
N PRO A 247 -5.25 -9.97 11.15
CA PRO A 247 -5.30 -8.58 11.64
C PRO A 247 -4.92 -7.57 10.56
N VAL A 248 -3.96 -7.89 9.69
CA VAL A 248 -3.56 -6.99 8.61
C VAL A 248 -4.63 -6.91 7.53
N ILE A 249 -5.22 -8.04 7.13
CA ILE A 249 -6.32 -8.08 6.15
C ILE A 249 -7.50 -7.23 6.63
N ILE A 250 -7.93 -7.41 7.89
CA ILE A 250 -9.00 -6.63 8.50
C ILE A 250 -8.65 -5.15 8.51
N ASN A 251 -7.41 -4.82 8.91
CA ASN A 251 -6.93 -3.45 8.96
C ASN A 251 -7.00 -2.75 7.60
N GLU A 252 -6.40 -3.35 6.57
CA GLU A 252 -6.36 -2.76 5.23
C GLU A 252 -7.77 -2.64 4.61
N THR A 253 -8.60 -3.66 4.79
CA THR A 253 -9.99 -3.66 4.30
C THR A 253 -10.82 -2.56 4.96
N LEU A 254 -10.79 -2.46 6.29
CA LEU A 254 -11.54 -1.45 7.02
C LEU A 254 -10.97 -0.04 6.83
N TRP A 255 -9.65 0.10 6.67
CA TRP A 255 -9.04 1.37 6.29
C TRP A 255 -9.53 1.84 4.91
N GLY A 256 -9.58 0.93 3.95
CA GLY A 256 -10.13 1.22 2.63
C GLY A 256 -11.60 1.67 2.67
N LEU A 257 -12.44 0.97 3.46
CA LEU A 257 -13.83 1.37 3.67
C LEU A 257 -13.96 2.74 4.33
N GLY A 258 -13.11 3.05 5.32
CA GLY A 258 -13.08 4.37 5.96
C GLY A 258 -12.75 5.50 4.96
N THR A 259 -11.77 5.26 4.08
CA THR A 259 -11.42 6.21 3.01
C THR A 259 -12.57 6.46 2.04
N LEU A 260 -13.35 5.42 1.70
CA LEU A 260 -14.56 5.57 0.90
C LEU A 260 -15.63 6.41 1.63
N LEU A 261 -15.83 6.21 2.93
CA LEU A 261 -16.76 7.02 3.72
C LEU A 261 -16.38 8.50 3.73
N PHE A 262 -15.10 8.84 3.89
CA PHE A 262 -14.66 10.24 3.76
C PHE A 262 -14.95 10.82 2.38
N SER A 263 -14.80 10.02 1.33
CA SER A 263 -15.15 10.45 -0.03
C SER A 263 -16.64 10.77 -0.15
N VAL A 264 -17.51 9.95 0.46
CA VAL A 264 -18.96 10.19 0.52
C VAL A 264 -19.27 11.43 1.35
N ILE A 265 -18.66 11.63 2.51
CA ILE A 265 -18.84 12.82 3.34
C ILE A 265 -18.49 14.08 2.54
N PHE A 266 -17.33 14.11 1.89
CA PHE A 266 -16.88 15.29 1.14
C PHE A 266 -17.71 15.56 -0.12
N ALA A 267 -18.17 14.53 -0.82
CA ALA A 267 -19.07 14.67 -1.96
C ALA A 267 -20.41 15.29 -1.57
N ASN A 268 -20.95 14.94 -0.39
CA ASN A 268 -22.21 15.50 0.14
C ASN A 268 -22.08 16.96 0.63
N LEU A 269 -20.86 17.45 0.89
CA LEU A 269 -20.63 18.84 1.23
C LEU A 269 -20.63 19.78 0.03
N GLY A 270 -20.38 19.26 -1.17
CA GLY A 270 -20.44 19.99 -2.42
C GLY A 270 -19.39 19.58 -3.45
N TYR A 271 -19.72 19.73 -4.73
CA TYR A 271 -18.87 19.29 -5.84
C TYR A 271 -17.52 20.03 -5.89
N GLN A 272 -17.45 21.30 -5.51
CA GLN A 272 -16.21 22.08 -5.47
C GLN A 272 -15.24 21.54 -4.42
N TYR A 273 -15.75 21.15 -3.25
CA TYR A 273 -14.97 20.54 -2.18
C TYR A 273 -14.41 19.19 -2.62
N TYR A 274 -15.23 18.37 -3.26
CA TYR A 274 -14.79 17.06 -3.76
C TYR A 274 -13.75 17.20 -4.87
N ALA A 275 -13.90 18.16 -5.78
CA ALA A 275 -12.91 18.48 -6.80
C ALA A 275 -11.55 18.86 -6.20
N ALA A 276 -11.55 19.75 -5.20
CA ALA A 276 -10.33 20.14 -4.50
C ALA A 276 -9.66 18.95 -3.78
N VAL A 277 -10.44 18.06 -3.15
CA VAL A 277 -9.93 16.83 -2.53
C VAL A 277 -9.32 15.89 -3.56
N THR A 278 -9.91 15.76 -4.74
CA THR A 278 -9.38 14.91 -5.81
C THR A 278 -8.02 15.39 -6.29
N ILE A 279 -7.86 16.70 -6.50
CA ILE A 279 -6.57 17.30 -6.84
C ILE A 279 -5.56 17.07 -5.70
N PHE A 280 -5.96 17.37 -4.46
CA PHE A 280 -5.14 17.16 -3.26
C PHE A 280 -4.64 15.72 -3.16
N ARG A 281 -5.52 14.71 -3.34
CA ARG A 281 -5.15 13.28 -3.27
C ARG A 281 -4.07 12.88 -4.26
N THR A 282 -4.01 13.52 -5.41
CA THR A 282 -2.93 13.26 -6.38
C THR A 282 -1.57 13.66 -5.81
N PHE A 283 -1.49 14.82 -5.14
CA PHE A 283 -0.26 15.24 -4.46
C PHE A 283 0.07 14.36 -3.25
N GLU A 284 -0.95 14.01 -2.46
CA GLU A 284 -0.81 13.08 -1.34
C GLU A 284 -0.16 11.76 -1.81
N ASN A 285 -0.68 11.16 -2.87
CA ASN A 285 -0.16 9.90 -3.42
C ASN A 285 1.30 10.04 -3.86
N ILE A 286 1.66 11.11 -4.58
CA ILE A 286 3.05 11.33 -5.04
C ILE A 286 3.99 11.51 -3.86
N ALA A 287 3.62 12.32 -2.87
CA ALA A 287 4.42 12.54 -1.67
C ALA A 287 4.59 11.24 -0.86
N PHE A 288 3.54 10.42 -0.80
CA PHE A 288 3.51 9.20 0.01
C PHE A 288 4.37 8.07 -0.58
N VAL A 289 4.59 8.02 -1.89
CA VAL A 289 5.44 7.01 -2.56
C VAL A 289 6.82 6.89 -1.93
N PHE A 290 7.45 8.02 -1.61
CA PHE A 290 8.77 8.04 -0.97
C PHE A 290 8.74 7.38 0.42
N PHE A 291 7.72 7.68 1.23
CA PHE A 291 7.56 7.11 2.56
C PHE A 291 7.24 5.63 2.52
N ILE A 292 6.45 5.16 1.55
CA ILE A 292 6.22 3.72 1.31
C ILE A 292 7.56 2.99 1.09
N GLY A 293 8.45 3.56 0.28
CA GLY A 293 9.77 3.00 0.03
C GLY A 293 10.60 2.83 1.31
N LEU A 294 10.66 3.87 2.14
CA LEU A 294 11.37 3.86 3.41
C LEU A 294 10.76 2.88 4.43
N CYS A 295 9.42 2.82 4.51
CA CYS A 295 8.73 1.88 5.39
C CYS A 295 8.98 0.42 4.98
N ASN A 296 8.98 0.12 3.69
CA ASN A 296 9.33 -1.22 3.19
C ASN A 296 10.78 -1.58 3.50
N ALA A 297 11.73 -0.66 3.31
CA ALA A 297 13.13 -0.90 3.67
C ALA A 297 13.30 -1.16 5.17
N SER A 298 12.61 -0.37 6.03
CA SER A 298 12.55 -0.60 7.47
C SER A 298 11.99 -1.99 7.77
N SER A 299 10.86 -2.35 7.17
CA SER A 299 10.20 -3.65 7.37
C SER A 299 11.12 -4.82 7.04
N ILE A 300 11.86 -4.75 5.93
CA ILE A 300 12.81 -5.79 5.52
C ILE A 300 13.97 -5.89 6.51
N MET A 301 14.59 -4.76 6.87
CA MET A 301 15.77 -4.73 7.74
C MET A 301 15.43 -5.12 9.19
N VAL A 302 14.34 -4.60 9.73
CA VAL A 302 13.86 -4.91 11.10
C VAL A 302 13.45 -6.38 11.16
N GLY A 303 12.62 -6.87 10.24
CA GLY A 303 12.18 -8.27 10.20
C GLY A 303 13.35 -9.24 10.11
N LYS A 304 14.31 -8.97 9.21
CA LYS A 304 15.54 -9.76 9.07
C LYS A 304 16.35 -9.83 10.38
N ASN A 305 16.55 -8.68 11.04
CA ASN A 305 17.32 -8.64 12.30
C ASN A 305 16.56 -9.32 13.45
N VAL A 306 15.24 -9.18 13.53
CA VAL A 306 14.40 -9.88 14.52
C VAL A 306 14.49 -11.39 14.31
N GLY A 307 14.33 -11.85 13.08
CA GLY A 307 14.41 -13.29 12.74
C GLY A 307 15.78 -13.91 13.00
N ALA A 308 16.87 -13.16 12.80
CA ALA A 308 18.24 -13.56 13.06
C ALA A 308 18.63 -13.52 14.56
N GLY A 309 17.74 -13.10 15.46
CA GLY A 309 18.04 -12.92 16.88
C GLY A 309 18.85 -11.64 17.22
N HIS A 310 19.15 -10.81 16.24
CA HIS A 310 19.90 -9.56 16.44
C HIS A 310 18.97 -8.44 16.95
N ILE A 311 18.26 -8.65 18.05
CA ILE A 311 17.19 -7.78 18.55
C ILE A 311 17.65 -6.35 18.81
N LYS A 312 18.83 -6.19 19.42
CA LYS A 312 19.40 -4.85 19.67
C LYS A 312 19.57 -4.05 18.38
N ARG A 313 20.07 -4.71 17.32
CA ARG A 313 20.23 -4.10 15.99
C ARG A 313 18.87 -3.78 15.34
N ALA A 314 17.88 -4.66 15.49
CA ALA A 314 16.53 -4.41 15.01
C ALA A 314 15.92 -3.13 15.64
N VAL A 315 16.09 -2.95 16.94
CA VAL A 315 15.65 -1.75 17.67
C VAL A 315 16.41 -0.49 17.23
N GLU A 316 17.73 -0.61 17.03
CA GLU A 316 18.56 0.51 16.56
C GLU A 316 18.17 0.93 15.13
N ASP A 317 18.00 -0.03 14.22
CA ASP A 317 17.61 0.23 12.84
C ASP A 317 16.21 0.83 12.77
N SER A 318 15.25 0.29 13.52
CA SER A 318 13.90 0.86 13.64
C SER A 318 13.95 2.33 14.09
N ARG A 319 14.71 2.63 15.16
CA ARG A 319 14.85 4.01 15.64
C ARG A 319 15.42 4.95 14.59
N ARG A 320 16.44 4.51 13.83
CA ARG A 320 17.03 5.29 12.74
C ARG A 320 16.01 5.61 11.65
N PHE A 321 15.22 4.64 11.24
CA PHE A 321 14.15 4.85 10.27
C PHE A 321 13.07 5.78 10.79
N VAL A 322 12.61 5.60 12.03
CA VAL A 322 11.60 6.49 12.66
C VAL A 322 12.08 7.94 12.67
N LEU A 323 13.32 8.18 13.14
CA LEU A 323 13.88 9.54 13.16
C LEU A 323 14.04 10.13 11.77
N PHE A 324 14.51 9.34 10.80
CA PHE A 324 14.73 9.81 9.44
C PHE A 324 13.41 10.11 8.72
N VAL A 325 12.42 9.20 8.82
CA VAL A 325 11.09 9.41 8.24
C VAL A 325 10.42 10.64 8.85
N SER A 326 10.52 10.83 10.17
CA SER A 326 9.99 12.02 10.83
C SER A 326 10.66 13.31 10.33
N LEU A 327 11.98 13.31 10.17
CA LEU A 327 12.71 14.46 9.61
C LEU A 327 12.31 14.73 8.16
N CYS A 328 12.29 13.70 7.32
CA CYS A 328 11.84 13.82 5.93
C CYS A 328 10.40 14.33 5.84
N SER A 329 9.52 13.88 6.76
CA SER A 329 8.11 14.33 6.79
C SER A 329 8.00 15.81 7.13
N VAL A 330 8.79 16.31 8.07
CA VAL A 330 8.86 17.75 8.37
C VAL A 330 9.36 18.53 7.17
N LEU A 331 10.45 18.10 6.53
CA LEU A 331 11.00 18.76 5.34
C LEU A 331 10.00 18.77 4.18
N THR A 332 9.37 17.64 3.89
CA THR A 332 8.35 17.53 2.84
C THR A 332 7.14 18.38 3.18
N GLY A 333 6.68 18.38 4.43
CA GLY A 333 5.57 19.21 4.89
C GLY A 333 5.85 20.70 4.70
N VAL A 334 7.04 21.17 5.10
CA VAL A 334 7.47 22.56 4.89
C VAL A 334 7.52 22.90 3.38
N LEU A 335 8.06 22.02 2.55
CA LEU A 335 8.08 22.25 1.10
C LEU A 335 6.67 22.34 0.52
N ILE A 336 5.76 21.45 0.92
CA ILE A 336 4.35 21.51 0.50
C ILE A 336 3.71 22.83 0.92
N ILE A 337 3.95 23.30 2.15
CA ILE A 337 3.41 24.56 2.66
C ILE A 337 3.93 25.76 1.86
N ILE A 338 5.24 25.80 1.56
CA ILE A 338 5.85 26.90 0.81
C ILE A 338 5.31 26.94 -0.63
N PHE A 339 5.25 25.78 -1.28
CA PHE A 339 4.88 25.66 -2.70
C PHE A 339 3.41 25.35 -2.94
N ARG A 340 2.52 25.40 -1.92
CA ARG A 340 1.11 24.99 -2.03
C ARG A 340 0.32 25.65 -3.17
N PHE A 341 0.59 26.93 -3.45
CA PHE A 341 -0.10 27.65 -4.53
C PHE A 341 0.41 27.23 -5.90
N GLN A 342 1.73 27.04 -6.05
CA GLN A 342 2.34 26.57 -7.28
C GLN A 342 1.90 25.13 -7.57
N LEU A 343 1.91 24.25 -6.56
CA LEU A 343 1.41 22.89 -6.68
C LEU A 343 -0.05 22.89 -7.13
N ALA A 344 -0.94 23.63 -6.46
CA ALA A 344 -2.34 23.70 -6.86
C ALA A 344 -2.50 24.18 -8.31
N SER A 345 -1.70 25.16 -8.77
CA SER A 345 -1.78 25.72 -10.13
C SER A 345 -1.32 24.77 -11.24
N VAL A 346 -0.51 23.74 -10.93
CA VAL A 346 -0.07 22.73 -11.93
C VAL A 346 -1.27 22.04 -12.60
N PHE A 347 -2.40 21.87 -11.90
CA PHE A 347 -3.60 21.27 -12.47
C PHE A 347 -4.45 22.23 -13.31
N ASN A 348 -4.13 23.51 -13.34
CA ASN A 348 -4.87 24.51 -14.10
C ASN A 348 -4.21 24.86 -15.45
N LEU A 349 -3.44 23.94 -16.04
CA LEU A 349 -2.80 24.16 -17.34
C LEU A 349 -3.80 24.42 -18.48
N SER A 350 -5.02 23.88 -18.38
CA SER A 350 -6.12 24.08 -19.32
C SER A 350 -7.02 25.30 -19.01
N GLY A 351 -6.82 25.96 -17.87
CA GLY A 351 -7.66 27.09 -17.43
C GLY A 351 -9.10 26.70 -17.01
N SER A 352 -9.38 25.41 -16.89
CA SER A 352 -10.74 24.89 -16.62
C SER A 352 -11.12 24.85 -15.13
N ILE A 353 -10.14 25.02 -14.22
CA ILE A 353 -10.38 24.96 -12.77
C ILE A 353 -10.60 26.36 -12.22
N THR A 354 -11.66 26.52 -11.43
CA THR A 354 -11.99 27.83 -10.83
C THR A 354 -10.93 28.30 -9.83
N PRO A 355 -10.66 29.62 -9.73
CA PRO A 355 -9.71 30.16 -8.75
C PRO A 355 -10.06 29.79 -7.31
N GLU A 356 -11.34 29.60 -7.01
CA GLU A 356 -11.83 29.19 -5.68
C GLU A 356 -11.41 27.76 -5.36
N THR A 357 -11.56 26.82 -6.31
CA THR A 357 -11.10 25.44 -6.15
C THR A 357 -9.59 25.35 -5.97
N LEU A 358 -8.82 26.21 -6.67
CA LEU A 358 -7.36 26.26 -6.50
C LEU A 358 -6.96 26.79 -5.13
N LYS A 359 -7.61 27.86 -4.63
CA LYS A 359 -7.38 28.37 -3.28
C LYS A 359 -7.74 27.34 -2.22
N LEU A 360 -8.85 26.62 -2.43
CA LEU A 360 -9.27 25.55 -1.53
C LEU A 360 -8.23 24.42 -1.52
N THR A 361 -7.78 23.95 -2.67
CA THR A 361 -6.72 22.94 -2.79
C THR A 361 -5.43 23.38 -2.08
N ALA A 362 -5.02 24.64 -2.25
CA ALA A 362 -3.86 25.18 -1.54
C ALA A 362 -4.05 25.19 -0.02
N SER A 363 -5.29 25.39 0.46
CA SER A 363 -5.62 25.31 1.89
C SER A 363 -5.59 23.87 2.41
N LEU A 364 -6.05 22.90 1.61
CA LEU A 364 -5.92 21.47 1.95
C LEU A 364 -4.46 21.04 2.01
N LEU A 365 -3.62 21.50 1.07
CA LEU A 365 -2.17 21.25 1.08
C LEU A 365 -1.48 21.88 2.30
N LEU A 366 -1.96 23.05 2.78
CA LEU A 366 -1.46 23.63 4.03
C LEU A 366 -1.75 22.72 5.23
N VAL A 367 -3.00 22.27 5.38
CA VAL A 367 -3.39 21.35 6.46
C VAL A 367 -2.55 20.07 6.38
N TYR A 368 -2.45 19.47 5.21
CA TYR A 368 -1.67 18.25 5.01
C TYR A 368 -0.18 18.43 5.31
N GLY A 369 0.42 19.54 4.91
CA GLY A 369 1.82 19.83 5.19
C GLY A 369 2.12 19.93 6.68
N ILE A 370 1.16 20.45 7.49
CA ILE A 370 1.26 20.49 8.95
C ILE A 370 1.08 19.09 9.55
N GLU A 371 0.13 18.31 9.05
CA GLU A 371 -0.21 16.98 9.56
C GLU A 371 0.78 15.88 9.15
N LEU A 372 1.50 16.06 8.04
CA LEU A 372 2.37 15.03 7.45
C LEU A 372 3.38 14.42 8.44
N PRO A 373 4.06 15.18 9.31
CA PRO A 373 4.96 14.60 10.31
C PRO A 373 4.25 13.70 11.33
N VAL A 374 3.04 14.10 11.74
CA VAL A 374 2.24 13.34 12.71
C VAL A 374 1.68 12.07 12.06
N ARG A 375 1.21 12.16 10.80
CA ARG A 375 0.67 11.05 10.02
C ARG A 375 1.69 9.96 9.71
N ASN A 376 2.91 10.35 9.32
CA ASN A 376 3.95 9.38 8.96
C ASN A 376 4.59 8.67 10.15
N LEU A 377 4.52 9.23 11.34
CA LEU A 377 5.08 8.61 12.54
C LEU A 377 4.38 7.28 12.91
N PRO A 378 3.04 7.18 13.06
CA PRO A 378 2.39 5.89 13.23
C PRO A 378 2.55 4.96 12.02
N TYR A 379 2.61 5.48 10.79
CA TYR A 379 2.81 4.66 9.60
C TYR A 379 4.14 3.91 9.63
N ILE A 380 5.26 4.59 9.90
CA ILE A 380 6.57 3.91 10.04
C ILE A 380 6.62 2.98 11.25
N LEU A 381 5.94 3.31 12.35
CA LEU A 381 5.89 2.46 13.54
C LEU A 381 5.07 1.20 13.28
N ILE A 382 3.90 1.29 12.69
CA ILE A 382 3.02 0.15 12.44
C ILE A 382 3.57 -0.72 11.29
N VAL A 383 3.81 -0.13 10.12
CA VAL A 383 4.18 -0.87 8.90
C VAL A 383 5.67 -1.22 8.88
N GLY A 384 6.52 -0.28 9.29
CA GLY A 384 7.98 -0.43 9.24
C GLY A 384 8.60 -1.10 10.47
N THR A 385 7.85 -1.21 11.58
CA THR A 385 8.42 -1.69 12.85
C THR A 385 7.57 -2.77 13.53
N PHE A 386 6.30 -2.52 13.85
CA PHE A 386 5.49 -3.48 14.62
C PHE A 386 5.14 -4.72 13.82
N ARG A 387 4.70 -4.55 12.57
CA ARG A 387 4.40 -5.69 11.67
C ARG A 387 5.63 -6.59 11.47
N PRO A 388 6.79 -6.10 11.00
CA PRO A 388 7.96 -6.95 10.83
C PRO A 388 8.55 -7.46 12.16
N GLY A 389 8.30 -6.78 13.27
CA GLY A 389 8.59 -7.26 14.62
C GLY A 389 7.74 -8.45 15.04
N GLY A 390 6.62 -8.71 14.35
CA GLY A 390 5.72 -9.84 14.59
C GLY A 390 4.43 -9.48 15.30
N ASP A 391 4.21 -8.21 15.70
CA ASP A 391 2.95 -7.77 16.31
C ASP A 391 2.06 -7.01 15.31
N THR A 392 1.26 -7.78 14.60
CA THR A 392 0.28 -7.25 13.65
C THR A 392 -1.03 -6.81 14.33
N LYS A 393 -1.34 -7.39 15.50
CA LYS A 393 -2.61 -7.15 16.21
C LYS A 393 -2.71 -5.74 16.77
N ILE A 394 -1.61 -5.21 17.30
CA ILE A 394 -1.61 -3.84 17.87
C ILE A 394 -1.79 -2.78 16.78
N GLY A 395 -1.12 -2.96 15.63
CA GLY A 395 -1.28 -2.04 14.49
C GLY A 395 -2.74 -1.93 14.08
N MET A 396 -3.41 -3.07 13.85
CA MET A 396 -4.85 -3.11 13.54
C MET A 396 -5.68 -2.39 14.61
N LYS A 397 -5.45 -2.70 15.91
CA LYS A 397 -6.23 -2.10 16.99
C LYS A 397 -6.11 -0.58 17.02
N LEU A 398 -4.90 -0.04 16.88
CA LEU A 398 -4.65 1.39 16.93
C LEU A 398 -5.21 2.11 15.69
N ASP A 399 -5.05 1.53 14.50
CA ASP A 399 -5.60 2.08 13.27
C ASP A 399 -7.13 2.11 13.31
N LEU A 400 -7.78 0.99 13.67
CA LEU A 400 -9.23 0.90 13.69
C LEU A 400 -9.86 1.79 14.77
N LEU A 401 -9.25 1.86 15.96
CA LEU A 401 -9.71 2.75 17.03
C LEU A 401 -9.68 4.22 16.56
N SER A 402 -8.54 4.65 15.98
CA SER A 402 -8.38 6.03 15.56
C SER A 402 -9.30 6.39 14.38
N LEU A 403 -9.43 5.49 13.40
CA LEU A 403 -10.25 5.73 12.22
C LEU A 403 -11.74 5.68 12.54
N TRP A 404 -12.21 4.54 13.10
CA TRP A 404 -13.64 4.25 13.22
C TRP A 404 -14.30 4.83 14.47
N LEU A 405 -13.56 4.95 15.59
CA LEU A 405 -14.12 5.52 16.83
C LEU A 405 -13.81 7.00 17.00
N CYS A 406 -12.79 7.53 16.31
CA CYS A 406 -12.44 8.95 16.43
C CYS A 406 -12.70 9.70 15.12
N SER A 407 -11.96 9.38 14.04
CA SER A 407 -11.94 10.22 12.84
C SER A 407 -13.28 10.23 12.10
N VAL A 408 -13.86 9.06 11.77
CA VAL A 408 -15.13 8.98 11.04
C VAL A 408 -16.28 9.65 11.81
N PRO A 409 -16.51 9.39 13.10
CA PRO A 409 -17.59 10.04 13.84
C PRO A 409 -17.37 11.56 13.98
N LEU A 410 -16.15 12.00 14.36
CA LEU A 410 -15.89 13.42 14.57
C LEU A 410 -15.99 14.21 13.25
N THR A 411 -15.49 13.65 12.14
CA THR A 411 -15.61 14.27 10.82
C THR A 411 -17.09 14.38 10.39
N THR A 412 -17.87 13.33 10.63
CA THR A 412 -19.31 13.32 10.32
C THR A 412 -20.07 14.36 11.15
N LEU A 413 -19.79 14.43 12.45
CA LEU A 413 -20.38 15.43 13.35
C LEU A 413 -19.98 16.85 12.94
N ALA A 414 -18.70 17.06 12.64
CA ALA A 414 -18.19 18.35 12.18
C ALA A 414 -18.85 18.82 10.87
N ALA A 415 -19.06 17.90 9.93
CA ALA A 415 -19.63 18.17 8.62
C ALA A 415 -21.14 18.44 8.67
N PHE A 416 -21.93 17.58 9.33
CA PHE A 416 -23.39 17.57 9.20
C PHE A 416 -24.13 18.12 10.41
N VAL A 417 -23.57 18.00 11.62
CA VAL A 417 -24.20 18.49 12.85
C VAL A 417 -23.73 19.91 13.16
N PHE A 418 -22.40 20.09 13.28
CA PHE A 418 -21.83 21.40 13.59
C PHE A 418 -21.70 22.31 12.37
N LYS A 419 -21.80 21.76 11.14
CA LYS A 419 -21.70 22.50 9.87
C LYS A 419 -20.49 23.42 9.82
N LEU A 420 -19.34 22.91 10.25
CA LEU A 420 -18.09 23.65 10.26
C LEU A 420 -17.60 23.96 8.84
N PRO A 421 -16.78 25.00 8.63
CA PRO A 421 -16.14 25.25 7.35
C PRO A 421 -15.38 24.03 6.86
N PHE A 422 -15.40 23.76 5.54
CA PHE A 422 -14.83 22.55 4.94
C PHE A 422 -13.37 22.28 5.34
N ILE A 423 -12.53 23.32 5.40
CA ILE A 423 -11.13 23.22 5.81
C ILE A 423 -11.02 22.70 7.25
N ALA A 424 -11.92 23.11 8.16
CA ALA A 424 -11.95 22.62 9.52
C ALA A 424 -12.40 21.15 9.58
N VAL A 425 -13.39 20.75 8.78
CA VAL A 425 -13.82 19.34 8.65
C VAL A 425 -12.65 18.46 8.18
N PHE A 426 -11.92 18.94 7.18
CA PHE A 426 -10.75 18.25 6.64
C PHE A 426 -9.60 18.14 7.66
N ALA A 427 -9.33 19.21 8.41
CA ALA A 427 -8.33 19.20 9.46
C ALA A 427 -8.72 18.25 10.61
N ILE A 428 -10.00 18.22 11.01
CA ILE A 428 -10.51 17.31 12.04
C ILE A 428 -10.35 15.85 11.60
N MET A 429 -10.58 15.53 10.33
CA MET A 429 -10.38 14.18 9.78
C MET A 429 -8.96 13.67 10.07
N TYR A 430 -7.95 14.45 9.73
CA TYR A 430 -6.55 14.08 9.96
C TYR A 430 -6.18 14.10 11.46
N ALA A 431 -6.51 15.19 12.15
CA ALA A 431 -6.14 15.34 13.56
C ALA A 431 -6.75 14.25 14.43
N ALA A 432 -8.03 13.91 14.24
CA ALA A 432 -8.71 12.87 14.99
C ALA A 432 -8.15 11.46 14.75
N GLU A 433 -7.66 11.19 13.53
CA GLU A 433 -7.01 9.93 13.20
C GLU A 433 -5.58 9.86 13.74
N ASP A 434 -4.76 10.85 13.44
CA ASP A 434 -3.31 10.71 13.51
C ASP A 434 -2.71 11.07 14.87
N TYR A 435 -3.23 12.09 15.61
CA TYR A 435 -2.63 12.50 16.89
C TYR A 435 -2.74 11.43 17.97
N LEU A 436 -3.95 10.89 18.19
CA LEU A 436 -4.16 9.83 19.18
C LEU A 436 -3.34 8.60 18.83
N LYS A 437 -3.36 8.21 17.56
CA LYS A 437 -2.61 7.08 17.03
C LYS A 437 -1.11 7.26 17.22
N ALA A 438 -0.57 8.44 16.91
CA ALA A 438 0.85 8.74 17.10
C ALA A 438 1.29 8.61 18.55
N ILE A 439 0.52 9.19 19.49
CA ILE A 439 0.84 9.09 20.94
C ILE A 439 0.83 7.63 21.40
N LEU A 440 -0.19 6.86 21.02
CA LEU A 440 -0.31 5.46 21.43
C LEU A 440 0.77 4.59 20.80
N CYS A 441 1.09 4.80 19.52
CA CYS A 441 2.17 4.10 18.82
C CYS A 441 3.55 4.38 19.48
N VAL A 442 3.85 5.64 19.80
CA VAL A 442 5.10 6.01 20.46
C VAL A 442 5.20 5.39 21.86
N LYS A 443 4.12 5.46 22.67
CA LYS A 443 4.10 4.78 23.97
C LYS A 443 4.34 3.28 23.81
N TYR A 444 3.66 2.64 22.88
CA TYR A 444 3.82 1.21 22.64
C TYR A 444 5.20 0.83 22.13
N TYR A 445 5.82 1.66 21.28
CA TYR A 445 7.17 1.44 20.76
C TYR A 445 8.19 1.25 21.86
N PHE A 446 8.17 2.07 22.91
CA PHE A 446 9.09 2.00 24.01
C PHE A 446 8.87 0.84 24.99
N THR A 447 7.74 0.13 24.90
CA THR A 447 7.52 -1.10 25.69
C THR A 447 8.30 -2.29 25.15
N TYR A 448 8.76 -2.25 23.90
CA TYR A 448 9.36 -3.37 23.15
C TYR A 448 8.47 -4.61 23.02
N ASN A 449 7.18 -4.55 23.38
CA ASN A 449 6.24 -5.66 23.26
C ASN A 449 5.87 -5.98 21.79
N TRP A 450 6.27 -5.12 20.85
CA TRP A 450 6.15 -5.35 19.44
C TRP A 450 7.16 -6.38 18.89
N LEU A 451 8.20 -6.73 19.67
CA LEU A 451 9.15 -7.77 19.36
C LEU A 451 8.53 -9.13 19.66
N ARG A 452 8.03 -9.81 18.62
CA ARG A 452 7.41 -11.12 18.67
C ARG A 452 7.97 -11.99 17.55
N PRO A 453 9.23 -12.45 17.71
CA PRO A 453 9.90 -13.25 16.69
C PRO A 453 9.14 -14.54 16.44
N VAL A 454 9.19 -15.02 15.18
CA VAL A 454 8.57 -16.26 14.73
C VAL A 454 9.61 -17.37 14.51
N THR A 455 10.89 -17.08 14.72
CA THR A 455 12.01 -18.00 14.55
C THR A 455 12.62 -18.37 15.90
N ASP A 456 13.16 -19.58 16.04
CA ASP A 456 13.82 -20.02 17.27
C ASP A 456 15.03 -19.13 17.62
N GLN A 457 15.80 -18.70 16.60
CA GLN A 457 16.92 -17.78 16.80
C GLN A 457 16.44 -16.42 17.32
N GLY A 458 15.32 -15.93 16.77
CA GLY A 458 14.70 -14.68 17.20
C GLY A 458 14.21 -14.76 18.65
N ILE A 459 13.59 -15.85 19.05
CA ILE A 459 13.10 -16.07 20.42
C ILE A 459 14.27 -16.05 21.41
N LYS A 460 15.34 -16.83 21.14
CA LYS A 460 16.56 -16.82 21.96
C LYS A 460 17.19 -15.42 22.08
N GLY A 461 17.33 -14.72 20.94
CA GLY A 461 17.87 -13.37 20.94
C GLY A 461 17.01 -12.36 21.73
N LEU A 462 15.68 -12.57 21.76
CA LEU A 462 14.78 -11.76 22.57
C LEU A 462 14.97 -12.00 24.07
N GLU A 463 15.13 -13.25 24.49
CA GLU A 463 15.43 -13.62 25.89
C GLU A 463 16.74 -12.97 26.35
N GLU A 464 17.80 -13.11 25.56
CA GLU A 464 19.11 -12.47 25.84
C GLU A 464 19.00 -10.93 25.93
N PHE A 465 18.20 -10.32 25.05
CA PHE A 465 17.95 -8.88 25.05
C PHE A 465 17.31 -8.42 26.37
N TYR A 466 16.27 -9.13 26.86
CA TYR A 466 15.63 -8.79 28.13
C TYR A 466 16.52 -9.05 29.32
N GLU A 467 17.30 -10.13 29.35
CA GLU A 467 18.29 -10.40 30.41
C GLU A 467 19.35 -9.31 30.48
N SER A 468 19.88 -8.87 29.34
CA SER A 468 20.87 -7.79 29.28
C SER A 468 20.36 -6.47 29.83
N ARG A 469 19.03 -6.24 29.73
CA ARG A 469 18.39 -5.04 30.29
C ARG A 469 18.13 -5.16 31.79
N ARG A 470 17.82 -6.34 32.30
CA ARG A 470 17.65 -6.57 33.75
C ARG A 470 18.98 -6.46 34.51
N LYS A 471 20.10 -6.81 33.86
CA LYS A 471 21.44 -6.75 34.45
C LYS A 471 22.07 -5.33 34.45
N LYS A 472 21.49 -4.38 33.74
CA LYS A 472 21.91 -2.97 33.84
C LYS A 472 21.22 -2.34 35.04
N PRO A 473 22.00 -1.85 36.08
CA PRO A 473 21.42 -1.12 37.21
C PRO A 473 20.73 0.14 36.71
N ALA A 474 19.75 0.62 37.48
CA ALA A 474 18.92 1.79 37.19
C ALA A 474 19.70 3.15 37.28
N ASP A 475 21.02 3.12 37.10
CA ASP A 475 21.91 4.30 37.14
C ASP A 475 22.48 4.54 35.73
N GLN A 476 21.75 5.29 34.93
CA GLN A 476 22.24 6.29 33.95
C GLN A 476 21.07 7.05 33.30
#